data_0cb5d9f3d1a5bd574cd3896fd21c1981
#
_entry.id   0cb5d9f3d1a5bd574cd3896fd21c1981
#
_cell.length_a   1.000
_cell.length_b   1.000
_cell.length_c   1.000
_cell.angle_alpha   90.00
_cell.angle_beta   90.00
_cell.angle_gamma   90.00
#
_symmetry.space_group_name_H-M   'P 1'
#
loop_
_entity.id
_entity.type
_entity.pdbx_description
1 polymer ?
#
loop_
_entity_poly.entity_id
_entity_poly.type
_entity_poly.pdbx_seq_one_letter_code
_entity_poly.pdbx_strand_id
1 'polypeptide(L)'
;MNETFLDVTMIRHVGAAYMGNGGGRDMFTLEIYAEKAKCLGVSRAEIIDTKNVVVENWVRLKCQYGCGVYGECLTCPPYSPTPDYTKKMIGEYSKGLLMQIENISPTNRPRLSTELRKIVADLEREIFLDGYHKAFGLAAGPCRLCKTCDTQGHCKYPYMARPSMEACGIDVYQTARNCGFKLEVVKAEDSPQAYVGLILIK
;
A
#
# COMPACT_ATOMS: atom_id res chain seq x y z
N MET A 1 -5.37 30.11 9.84
CA MET A 1 -5.76 29.79 8.47
C MET A 1 -4.58 30.12 7.58
N ASN A 2 -3.74 29.16 7.29
CA ASN A 2 -2.75 29.21 6.22
C ASN A 2 -2.54 27.77 5.78
N GLU A 3 -3.29 27.36 4.74
CA GLU A 3 -3.07 26.12 4.03
C GLU A 3 -1.86 26.32 3.12
N THR A 4 -0.73 25.76 3.48
CA THR A 4 0.40 25.61 2.57
C THR A 4 0.06 24.48 1.59
N PHE A 5 -0.52 24.83 0.46
CA PHE A 5 -0.56 24.01 -0.74
C PHE A 5 0.89 23.71 -1.15
N LEU A 6 1.34 22.47 -0.93
CA LEU A 6 2.57 21.98 -1.55
C LEU A 6 2.35 21.97 -3.07
N ASP A 7 3.13 22.78 -3.74
CA ASP A 7 3.07 23.03 -5.18
C ASP A 7 3.33 21.73 -5.97
N VAL A 8 2.28 21.21 -6.59
CA VAL A 8 2.28 20.00 -7.42
C VAL A 8 3.19 20.15 -8.66
N THR A 9 3.65 21.36 -8.95
CA THR A 9 4.51 21.68 -10.10
C THR A 9 5.95 21.20 -9.93
N MET A 10 6.45 21.05 -8.69
CA MET A 10 7.83 20.54 -8.46
C MET A 10 8.00 19.06 -8.82
N ILE A 11 6.93 18.27 -8.77
CA ILE A 11 6.98 16.82 -9.03
C ILE A 11 7.16 16.50 -10.52
N ARG A 12 6.76 17.42 -11.42
CA ARG A 12 6.89 17.22 -12.89
C ARG A 12 8.33 17.36 -13.42
N HIS A 13 9.24 17.97 -12.68
CA HIS A 13 10.60 18.24 -13.17
C HIS A 13 11.61 17.10 -12.93
N VAL A 14 11.30 16.12 -12.09
CA VAL A 14 12.20 14.95 -11.89
C VAL A 14 12.10 13.96 -13.06
N GLY A 15 11.00 13.95 -13.80
CA GLY A 15 10.77 13.06 -14.95
C GLY A 15 11.48 13.46 -16.25
N ALA A 16 11.91 14.71 -16.41
CA ALA A 16 12.48 15.22 -17.67
C ALA A 16 13.98 14.87 -17.87
N ALA A 17 14.69 14.43 -16.84
CA ALA A 17 16.13 14.14 -16.89
C ALA A 17 16.50 12.70 -17.30
N TYR A 18 15.51 11.81 -17.48
CA TYR A 18 15.73 10.38 -17.75
C TYR A 18 15.24 9.89 -19.13
N MET A 19 15.19 10.74 -20.12
CA MET A 19 14.92 10.35 -21.51
C MET A 19 16.20 9.81 -22.19
N GLY A 20 16.62 8.60 -21.84
CA GLY A 20 17.73 7.87 -22.49
C GLY A 20 17.20 6.80 -23.46
N ASN A 21 17.82 6.71 -24.63
CA ASN A 21 17.48 5.91 -25.81
C ASN A 21 17.22 4.41 -25.56
N GLY A 22 16.14 3.94 -26.10
CA GLY A 22 15.73 2.62 -26.61
C GLY A 22 16.45 1.35 -26.14
N GLY A 23 15.78 0.50 -25.36
CA GLY A 23 16.15 -0.91 -25.12
C GLY A 23 16.11 -1.37 -23.66
N GLY A 24 16.21 -0.47 -22.68
CA GLY A 24 16.16 -0.78 -21.26
C GLY A 24 15.02 -0.07 -20.52
N ARG A 25 13.96 0.30 -21.22
CA ARG A 25 12.92 1.22 -20.73
C ARG A 25 12.11 0.70 -19.54
N ASP A 26 11.99 -0.62 -19.38
CA ASP A 26 11.06 -1.19 -18.40
C ASP A 26 11.59 -1.24 -16.95
N MET A 27 12.90 -1.33 -16.73
CA MET A 27 13.45 -1.48 -15.38
C MET A 27 13.79 -0.13 -14.72
N PHE A 28 14.34 0.82 -15.47
CA PHE A 28 14.62 2.18 -14.98
C PHE A 28 13.37 3.04 -14.77
N THR A 29 12.26 2.71 -15.43
CA THR A 29 11.00 3.46 -15.30
C THR A 29 10.24 3.17 -14.01
N LEU A 30 10.33 1.97 -13.44
CA LEU A 30 9.57 1.65 -12.22
C LEU A 30 10.21 2.20 -10.95
N GLU A 31 11.55 2.30 -10.89
CA GLU A 31 12.28 2.88 -9.75
C GLU A 31 11.90 4.33 -9.47
N ILE A 32 11.41 5.07 -10.46
CA ILE A 32 10.92 6.43 -10.27
C ILE A 32 9.77 6.49 -9.24
N TYR A 33 8.91 5.47 -9.21
CA TYR A 33 7.81 5.41 -8.24
C TYR A 33 8.32 5.13 -6.82
N ALA A 34 9.40 4.37 -6.68
CA ALA A 34 10.05 4.15 -5.39
C ALA A 34 10.66 5.46 -4.84
N GLU A 35 11.32 6.24 -5.69
CA GLU A 35 11.84 7.56 -5.30
C GLU A 35 10.72 8.55 -4.97
N LYS A 36 9.65 8.57 -5.77
CA LYS A 36 8.46 9.39 -5.48
C LYS A 36 7.82 9.02 -4.13
N ALA A 37 7.68 7.73 -3.82
CA ALA A 37 7.18 7.27 -2.54
C ALA A 37 8.03 7.81 -1.37
N LYS A 38 9.34 7.77 -1.49
CA LYS A 38 10.28 8.32 -0.49
C LYS A 38 10.11 9.84 -0.34
N CYS A 39 9.98 10.58 -1.44
CA CYS A 39 9.70 12.02 -1.41
C CYS A 39 8.36 12.35 -0.71
N LEU A 40 7.38 11.43 -0.75
CA LEU A 40 6.10 11.57 -0.08
C LEU A 40 6.13 11.16 1.41
N GLY A 41 7.29 10.80 1.96
CA GLY A 41 7.47 10.49 3.38
C GLY A 41 7.50 9.00 3.72
N VAL A 42 7.58 8.12 2.72
CA VAL A 42 7.80 6.68 2.93
C VAL A 42 9.27 6.46 3.32
N SER A 43 9.53 5.72 4.39
CA SER A 43 10.87 5.47 4.91
C SER A 43 11.70 4.60 3.97
N ARG A 44 11.05 3.60 3.35
CA ARG A 44 11.66 2.69 2.39
C ARG A 44 10.66 2.30 1.30
N ALA A 45 11.12 2.29 0.05
CA ALA A 45 10.31 1.87 -1.10
C ALA A 45 11.21 1.18 -2.13
N GLU A 46 10.76 0.05 -2.66
CA GLU A 46 11.50 -0.75 -3.65
C GLU A 46 10.53 -1.45 -4.61
N ILE A 47 10.99 -1.61 -5.85
CA ILE A 47 10.32 -2.47 -6.83
C ILE A 47 10.66 -3.92 -6.51
N ILE A 48 9.63 -4.75 -6.39
CA ILE A 48 9.74 -6.16 -6.01
C ILE A 48 9.17 -7.08 -7.10
N ASP A 49 9.61 -8.32 -7.10
CA ASP A 49 8.93 -9.40 -7.82
C ASP A 49 7.71 -9.85 -7.01
N THR A 50 6.54 -9.95 -7.64
CA THR A 50 5.30 -10.38 -6.96
C THR A 50 5.34 -11.81 -6.45
N LYS A 51 6.23 -12.66 -6.98
CA LYS A 51 6.51 -14.01 -6.45
C LYS A 51 6.97 -14.02 -4.98
N ASN A 52 7.49 -12.89 -4.48
CA ASN A 52 7.92 -12.71 -3.09
C ASN A 52 6.75 -12.38 -2.15
N VAL A 53 5.55 -12.09 -2.69
CA VAL A 53 4.35 -11.80 -1.91
C VAL A 53 3.73 -13.13 -1.45
N VAL A 54 3.56 -13.27 -0.14
CA VAL A 54 3.05 -14.47 0.50
C VAL A 54 1.60 -14.28 0.91
N VAL A 55 0.72 -15.16 0.46
CA VAL A 55 -0.72 -15.15 0.79
C VAL A 55 -1.07 -16.40 1.57
N GLU A 56 -1.63 -16.21 2.78
CA GLU A 56 -1.91 -17.29 3.71
C GLU A 56 -3.30 -17.15 4.37
N ASN A 57 -4.01 -18.25 4.50
CA ASN A 57 -5.35 -18.28 5.09
C ASN A 57 -5.37 -17.87 6.57
N TRP A 58 -4.32 -18.19 7.33
CA TRP A 58 -4.25 -17.84 8.76
C TRP A 58 -4.30 -16.35 9.03
N VAL A 59 -3.87 -15.51 8.07
CA VAL A 59 -3.92 -14.04 8.19
C VAL A 59 -5.36 -13.56 8.42
N ARG A 60 -6.35 -14.21 7.77
CA ARG A 60 -7.78 -13.89 7.94
C ARG A 60 -8.28 -14.19 9.35
N LEU A 61 -7.72 -15.21 10.00
CA LEU A 61 -8.07 -15.51 11.40
C LEU A 61 -7.63 -14.37 12.34
N LYS A 62 -6.50 -13.71 12.04
CA LYS A 62 -6.06 -12.52 12.81
C LYS A 62 -6.99 -11.32 12.60
N CYS A 63 -7.56 -11.15 11.41
CA CYS A 63 -8.59 -10.15 11.20
C CYS A 63 -9.86 -10.51 11.97
N GLN A 64 -10.34 -11.75 11.88
CA GLN A 64 -11.60 -12.18 12.47
C GLN A 64 -11.59 -12.21 14.00
N TYR A 65 -10.49 -12.66 14.60
CA TYR A 65 -10.40 -12.89 16.05
C TYR A 65 -9.46 -11.95 16.81
N GLY A 66 -8.75 -11.05 16.09
CA GLY A 66 -7.79 -10.14 16.71
C GLY A 66 -7.98 -8.67 16.33
N CYS A 67 -8.92 -8.33 15.45
CA CYS A 67 -9.14 -6.95 14.99
C CYS A 67 -10.51 -6.43 15.40
N GLY A 68 -10.54 -5.34 16.20
CA GLY A 68 -11.77 -4.73 16.69
C GLY A 68 -12.64 -4.04 15.63
N VAL A 69 -12.23 -4.03 14.36
CA VAL A 69 -12.98 -3.42 13.24
C VAL A 69 -13.30 -4.45 12.13
N TYR A 70 -13.30 -5.72 12.47
CA TYR A 70 -13.73 -6.77 11.55
C TYR A 70 -15.20 -6.57 11.15
N GLY A 71 -15.50 -6.57 9.84
CA GLY A 71 -16.85 -6.37 9.32
C GLY A 71 -17.34 -4.91 9.29
N GLU A 72 -16.57 -3.96 9.80
CA GLU A 72 -16.99 -2.55 9.92
C GLU A 72 -16.59 -1.67 8.73
N CYS A 73 -15.79 -2.17 7.81
CA CYS A 73 -15.31 -1.41 6.64
C CYS A 73 -15.39 -2.23 5.36
N LEU A 74 -15.84 -1.61 4.26
CA LEU A 74 -15.87 -2.23 2.93
C LEU A 74 -14.48 -2.67 2.42
N THR A 75 -13.40 -2.16 2.99
CA THR A 75 -12.02 -2.56 2.68
C THR A 75 -11.49 -3.66 3.60
N CYS A 76 -12.31 -4.15 4.53
CA CYS A 76 -11.96 -5.19 5.50
C CYS A 76 -12.75 -6.48 5.22
N PRO A 77 -12.33 -7.64 5.75
CA PRO A 77 -13.15 -8.84 5.71
C PRO A 77 -14.50 -8.63 6.42
N PRO A 78 -15.58 -9.22 5.94
CA PRO A 78 -15.69 -10.17 4.83
C PRO A 78 -15.72 -9.54 3.42
N TYR A 79 -15.76 -8.21 3.31
CA TYR A 79 -15.94 -7.48 2.04
C TYR A 79 -14.69 -7.43 1.17
N SER A 80 -13.49 -7.53 1.76
CA SER A 80 -12.22 -7.57 1.03
C SER A 80 -12.02 -8.91 0.32
N PRO A 81 -11.15 -8.99 -0.71
CA PRO A 81 -10.82 -10.23 -1.41
C PRO A 81 -10.43 -11.37 -0.45
N THR A 82 -10.86 -12.59 -0.74
CA THR A 82 -10.42 -13.77 0.00
C THR A 82 -8.95 -14.08 -0.30
N PRO A 83 -8.23 -14.81 0.58
CA PRO A 83 -6.86 -15.22 0.30
C PRO A 83 -6.72 -15.99 -1.02
N ASP A 84 -7.64 -16.89 -1.35
CA ASP A 84 -7.61 -17.65 -2.60
C ASP A 84 -7.76 -16.75 -3.82
N TYR A 85 -8.68 -15.75 -3.76
CA TYR A 85 -8.81 -14.76 -4.81
C TYR A 85 -7.54 -13.91 -4.91
N THR A 86 -7.02 -13.43 -3.79
CA THR A 86 -5.79 -12.63 -3.73
C THR A 86 -4.59 -13.37 -4.34
N LYS A 87 -4.44 -14.66 -4.02
CA LYS A 87 -3.37 -15.50 -4.56
C LYS A 87 -3.44 -15.61 -6.09
N LYS A 88 -4.63 -15.83 -6.63
CA LYS A 88 -4.86 -15.84 -8.09
C LYS A 88 -4.56 -14.49 -8.71
N MET A 89 -5.09 -13.42 -8.12
CA MET A 89 -4.89 -12.04 -8.59
C MET A 89 -3.40 -11.68 -8.63
N ILE A 90 -2.64 -11.93 -7.56
CA ILE A 90 -1.19 -11.63 -7.51
C ILE A 90 -0.43 -12.39 -8.61
N GLY A 91 -0.86 -13.61 -8.95
CA GLY A 91 -0.29 -14.40 -10.05
C GLY A 91 -0.41 -13.76 -11.44
N GLU A 92 -1.25 -12.73 -11.60
CA GLU A 92 -1.40 -11.97 -12.84
C GLU A 92 -0.40 -10.81 -12.95
N TYR A 93 0.43 -10.60 -11.92
CA TYR A 93 1.44 -9.54 -11.86
C TYR A 93 2.84 -10.12 -11.73
N SER A 94 3.81 -9.42 -12.26
CA SER A 94 5.23 -9.76 -12.14
C SER A 94 6.01 -8.79 -11.26
N LYS A 95 5.57 -7.51 -11.20
CA LYS A 95 6.23 -6.44 -10.45
C LYS A 95 5.25 -5.67 -9.59
N GLY A 96 5.73 -5.21 -8.43
CA GLY A 96 5.02 -4.32 -7.54
C GLY A 96 5.98 -3.36 -6.84
N LEU A 97 5.42 -2.29 -6.27
CA LEU A 97 6.11 -1.33 -5.42
C LEU A 97 5.77 -1.62 -3.96
N LEU A 98 6.73 -2.12 -3.20
CA LEU A 98 6.60 -2.33 -1.76
C LEU A 98 7.12 -1.09 -1.01
N MET A 99 6.32 -0.58 -0.07
CA MET A 99 6.60 0.66 0.67
C MET A 99 6.48 0.41 2.17
N GLN A 100 7.35 1.06 2.96
CA GLN A 100 7.33 0.95 4.42
C GLN A 100 7.48 2.32 5.07
N ILE A 101 6.62 2.63 6.06
CA ILE A 101 6.81 3.72 7.01
C ILE A 101 7.24 3.11 8.34
N GLU A 102 8.37 3.54 8.86
CA GLU A 102 8.99 3.01 10.06
C GLU A 102 8.80 3.93 11.28
N ASN A 103 9.13 3.42 12.46
CA ASN A 103 9.19 4.19 13.72
C ASN A 103 7.87 4.90 14.08
N ILE A 104 6.74 4.25 13.82
CA ILE A 104 5.41 4.80 14.07
C ILE A 104 5.10 4.71 15.57
N SER A 105 5.07 5.85 16.25
CA SER A 105 4.63 5.92 17.65
C SER A 105 3.13 5.65 17.79
N PRO A 106 2.65 5.17 18.95
CA PRO A 106 1.21 4.92 19.17
C PRO A 106 0.31 6.09 18.83
N THR A 107 0.73 7.31 19.16
CA THR A 107 -0.03 8.55 18.91
C THR A 107 -0.16 8.89 17.43
N ASN A 108 0.81 8.48 16.60
CA ASN A 108 0.84 8.78 15.17
C ASN A 108 0.19 7.69 14.30
N ARG A 109 -0.15 6.53 14.87
CA ARG A 109 -0.72 5.39 14.12
C ARG A 109 -1.90 5.75 13.22
N PRO A 110 -2.96 6.43 13.71
CA PRO A 110 -4.12 6.74 12.85
C PRO A 110 -3.75 7.67 11.69
N ARG A 111 -2.93 8.68 11.95
CA ARG A 111 -2.48 9.65 10.95
C ARG A 111 -1.65 8.98 9.87
N LEU A 112 -0.60 8.24 10.26
CA LEU A 112 0.33 7.61 9.31
C LEU A 112 -0.31 6.47 8.51
N SER A 113 -1.29 5.75 9.08
CA SER A 113 -2.11 4.78 8.33
C SER A 113 -2.91 5.47 7.22
N THR A 114 -3.49 6.65 7.51
CA THR A 114 -4.24 7.43 6.53
C THR A 114 -3.33 8.04 5.47
N GLU A 115 -2.16 8.54 5.86
CA GLU A 115 -1.14 9.07 4.94
C GLU A 115 -0.64 7.99 3.98
N LEU A 116 -0.26 6.81 4.49
CA LEU A 116 0.17 5.70 3.62
C LEU A 116 -0.93 5.31 2.63
N ARG A 117 -2.20 5.27 3.07
CA ARG A 117 -3.33 4.98 2.19
C ARG A 117 -3.46 6.01 1.07
N LYS A 118 -3.28 7.29 1.40
CA LYS A 118 -3.30 8.37 0.41
C LYS A 118 -2.15 8.21 -0.59
N ILE A 119 -0.92 7.98 -0.10
CA ILE A 119 0.25 7.76 -0.96
C ILE A 119 0.02 6.58 -1.90
N VAL A 120 -0.52 5.46 -1.39
CA VAL A 120 -0.85 4.28 -2.20
C VAL A 120 -1.86 4.63 -3.30
N ALA A 121 -2.95 5.33 -2.96
CA ALA A 121 -3.99 5.67 -3.94
C ALA A 121 -3.51 6.68 -4.99
N ASP A 122 -2.72 7.67 -4.59
CA ASP A 122 -2.19 8.70 -5.48
C ASP A 122 -1.14 8.11 -6.45
N LEU A 123 -0.22 7.29 -5.95
CA LEU A 123 0.78 6.60 -6.78
C LEU A 123 0.14 5.54 -7.68
N GLU A 124 -0.84 4.77 -7.21
CA GLU A 124 -1.59 3.84 -8.05
C GLU A 124 -2.20 4.56 -9.26
N ARG A 125 -2.84 5.71 -8.99
CA ARG A 125 -3.43 6.52 -10.06
C ARG A 125 -2.36 7.03 -11.04
N GLU A 126 -1.21 7.49 -10.55
CA GLU A 126 -0.12 7.96 -11.39
C GLU A 126 0.42 6.82 -12.27
N ILE A 127 0.71 5.67 -11.66
CA ILE A 127 1.16 4.45 -12.35
C ILE A 127 0.16 4.03 -13.42
N PHE A 128 -1.13 4.08 -13.13
CA PHE A 128 -2.19 3.80 -14.11
C PHE A 128 -2.16 4.78 -15.28
N LEU A 129 -2.02 6.08 -15.02
CA LEU A 129 -1.98 7.12 -16.07
C LEU A 129 -0.71 7.04 -16.92
N ASP A 130 0.38 6.49 -16.37
CA ASP A 130 1.63 6.22 -17.10
C ASP A 130 1.54 4.95 -17.98
N GLY A 131 0.36 4.31 -18.06
CA GLY A 131 0.06 3.19 -18.96
C GLY A 131 0.02 1.81 -18.31
N TYR A 132 0.29 1.69 -17.01
CA TYR A 132 0.18 0.42 -16.28
C TYR A 132 -1.28 0.19 -15.83
N HIS A 133 -2.15 -0.13 -16.79
CA HIS A 133 -3.61 -0.20 -16.60
C HIS A 133 -4.09 -1.22 -15.56
N LYS A 134 -3.23 -2.16 -15.12
CA LYS A 134 -3.51 -3.12 -14.05
C LYS A 134 -3.13 -2.63 -12.66
N ALA A 135 -2.56 -1.41 -12.52
CA ALA A 135 -2.10 -0.92 -11.23
C ALA A 135 -3.19 -1.03 -10.15
N PHE A 136 -2.85 -1.66 -9.02
CA PHE A 136 -3.75 -1.85 -7.90
C PHE A 136 -3.04 -1.75 -6.56
N GLY A 137 -3.52 -0.87 -5.69
CA GLY A 137 -2.92 -0.55 -4.40
C GLY A 137 -3.51 -1.33 -3.22
N LEU A 138 -2.63 -1.70 -2.30
CA LEU A 138 -2.91 -2.33 -1.03
C LEU A 138 -2.26 -1.50 0.08
N ALA A 139 -3.05 -0.99 1.02
CA ALA A 139 -2.59 -0.13 2.10
C ALA A 139 -2.26 -0.92 3.38
N ALA A 140 -2.17 -0.23 4.52
CA ALA A 140 -2.02 -0.83 5.84
C ALA A 140 -3.19 -0.45 6.75
N GLY A 141 -3.60 -1.38 7.61
CA GLY A 141 -4.63 -1.17 8.63
C GLY A 141 -6.04 -0.89 8.08
N PRO A 142 -7.01 -0.62 8.95
CA PRO A 142 -8.40 -0.38 8.55
C PRO A 142 -8.55 0.96 7.84
N CYS A 143 -9.55 1.05 6.95
CA CYS A 143 -9.93 2.31 6.32
C CYS A 143 -10.53 3.27 7.34
N ARG A 144 -10.03 4.53 7.35
CA ARG A 144 -10.47 5.60 8.25
C ARG A 144 -10.90 6.86 7.48
N LEU A 145 -11.30 6.72 6.21
CA LEU A 145 -11.75 7.84 5.38
C LEU A 145 -13.14 8.36 5.78
N CYS A 146 -13.94 7.50 6.41
CA CYS A 146 -15.25 7.84 6.96
C CYS A 146 -15.24 7.71 8.48
N LYS A 147 -16.02 8.52 9.18
CA LYS A 147 -16.27 8.35 10.63
C LYS A 147 -16.95 6.99 10.90
N THR A 148 -17.90 6.62 10.05
CA THR A 148 -18.57 5.33 10.03
C THR A 148 -18.70 4.89 8.56
N CYS A 149 -18.30 3.65 8.27
CA CYS A 149 -18.41 3.09 6.94
C CYS A 149 -19.82 2.52 6.74
N ASP A 150 -20.45 2.88 5.62
CA ASP A 150 -21.72 2.29 5.21
C ASP A 150 -21.44 0.96 4.50
N THR A 151 -21.53 -0.13 5.25
CA THR A 151 -21.26 -1.48 4.74
C THR A 151 -22.45 -2.09 3.97
N GLN A 152 -23.62 -1.45 4.00
CA GLN A 152 -24.81 -1.85 3.23
C GLN A 152 -24.99 -1.05 1.94
N GLY A 153 -24.25 0.06 1.82
CA GLY A 153 -24.30 0.95 0.67
C GLY A 153 -23.03 0.93 -0.17
N HIS A 154 -22.70 2.08 -0.75
CA HIS A 154 -21.51 2.25 -1.57
C HIS A 154 -20.40 3.04 -0.85
N CYS A 155 -19.14 2.73 -1.15
CA CYS A 155 -18.02 3.49 -0.65
C CYS A 155 -18.13 4.96 -1.07
N LYS A 156 -18.05 5.89 -0.10
CA LYS A 156 -18.06 7.34 -0.37
C LYS A 156 -16.78 7.84 -1.02
N TYR A 157 -15.68 7.09 -0.86
CA TYR A 157 -14.35 7.47 -1.35
C TYR A 157 -13.71 6.33 -2.18
N PRO A 158 -14.37 5.85 -3.28
CA PRO A 158 -13.91 4.67 -4.01
C PRO A 158 -12.54 4.85 -4.65
N TYR A 159 -12.15 6.09 -4.97
CA TYR A 159 -10.84 6.39 -5.57
C TYR A 159 -9.68 6.40 -4.57
N MET A 160 -9.98 6.42 -3.25
CA MET A 160 -8.98 6.44 -2.19
C MET A 160 -9.03 5.21 -1.28
N ALA A 161 -10.18 4.53 -1.21
CA ALA A 161 -10.37 3.38 -0.36
C ALA A 161 -9.63 2.17 -0.97
N ARG A 162 -8.59 1.71 -0.28
CA ARG A 162 -7.84 0.50 -0.64
C ARG A 162 -7.84 -0.47 0.53
N PRO A 163 -8.00 -1.77 0.30
CA PRO A 163 -7.86 -2.76 1.36
C PRO A 163 -6.42 -2.76 1.88
N SER A 164 -6.21 -3.22 3.08
CA SER A 164 -4.86 -3.49 3.55
C SER A 164 -4.35 -4.82 3.01
N MET A 165 -3.04 -5.01 3.03
CA MET A 165 -2.42 -6.28 2.63
C MET A 165 -2.98 -7.43 3.47
N GLU A 166 -3.08 -7.26 4.79
CA GLU A 166 -3.63 -8.26 5.73
C GLU A 166 -5.11 -8.55 5.44
N ALA A 167 -5.90 -7.52 5.11
CA ALA A 167 -7.30 -7.69 4.76
C ALA A 167 -7.51 -8.57 3.52
N CYS A 168 -6.51 -8.67 2.67
CA CYS A 168 -6.48 -9.56 1.50
C CYS A 168 -5.79 -10.91 1.79
N GLY A 169 -5.38 -11.19 3.04
CA GLY A 169 -4.72 -12.43 3.41
C GLY A 169 -3.21 -12.48 3.12
N ILE A 170 -2.58 -11.33 2.85
CA ILE A 170 -1.12 -11.29 2.64
C ILE A 170 -0.40 -11.33 3.98
N ASP A 171 0.53 -12.27 4.15
CA ASP A 171 1.48 -12.31 5.25
C ASP A 171 2.54 -11.21 5.03
N VAL A 172 2.30 -10.06 5.65
CA VAL A 172 3.15 -8.88 5.51
C VAL A 172 4.55 -9.12 6.06
N TYR A 173 4.69 -9.88 7.16
CA TYR A 173 5.98 -10.19 7.76
C TYR A 173 6.85 -11.05 6.84
N GLN A 174 6.26 -12.11 6.28
CA GLN A 174 7.00 -12.98 5.38
C GLN A 174 7.28 -12.30 4.05
N THR A 175 6.33 -11.54 3.51
CA THR A 175 6.51 -10.72 2.30
C THR A 175 7.64 -9.71 2.48
N ALA A 176 7.64 -8.96 3.59
CA ALA A 176 8.69 -8.00 3.91
C ALA A 176 10.07 -8.68 3.99
N ARG A 177 10.19 -9.80 4.69
CA ARG A 177 11.43 -10.59 4.78
C ARG A 177 11.94 -11.05 3.42
N ASN A 178 11.05 -11.60 2.58
CA ASN A 178 11.40 -12.07 1.24
C ASN A 178 11.95 -10.94 0.35
N CYS A 179 11.52 -9.70 0.63
CA CYS A 179 11.95 -8.49 -0.09
C CYS A 179 13.08 -7.73 0.64
N GLY A 180 13.67 -8.29 1.70
CA GLY A 180 14.77 -7.67 2.45
C GLY A 180 14.35 -6.49 3.33
N PHE A 181 13.06 -6.26 3.56
CA PHE A 181 12.55 -5.24 4.49
C PHE A 181 12.61 -5.76 5.93
N LYS A 182 13.07 -4.91 6.83
CA LYS A 182 13.07 -5.23 8.26
C LYS A 182 11.69 -4.94 8.84
N LEU A 183 11.01 -5.98 9.28
CA LEU A 183 9.72 -5.88 9.95
C LEU A 183 9.69 -6.85 11.12
N GLU A 184 9.57 -6.34 12.34
CA GLU A 184 9.56 -7.12 13.57
C GLU A 184 8.18 -7.12 14.21
N VAL A 185 7.88 -8.19 14.94
CA VAL A 185 6.66 -8.28 15.74
C VAL A 185 6.73 -7.27 16.88
N VAL A 186 5.67 -6.50 17.07
CA VAL A 186 5.53 -5.54 18.17
C VAL A 186 5.43 -6.31 19.49
N LYS A 187 6.35 -6.00 20.41
CA LYS A 187 6.46 -6.73 21.71
C LYS A 187 5.60 -6.12 22.81
N ALA A 188 5.25 -4.84 22.71
CA ALA A 188 4.43 -4.13 23.66
C ALA A 188 3.57 -3.08 22.93
N GLU A 189 2.45 -2.67 23.54
CA GLU A 189 1.51 -1.73 22.90
C GLU A 189 2.11 -0.36 22.61
N ASP A 190 3.08 0.07 23.38
CA ASP A 190 3.79 1.34 23.25
C ASP A 190 5.01 1.28 22.30
N SER A 191 5.39 0.07 21.87
CA SER A 191 6.54 -0.11 20.98
C SER A 191 6.29 0.53 19.60
N PRO A 192 7.32 1.11 18.98
CA PRO A 192 7.23 1.61 17.61
C PRO A 192 6.79 0.49 16.66
N GLN A 193 5.97 0.87 15.70
CA GLN A 193 5.46 -0.03 14.65
C GLN A 193 5.99 0.40 13.28
N ALA A 194 5.76 -0.44 12.27
CA ALA A 194 5.90 -0.09 10.88
C ALA A 194 4.62 -0.45 10.12
N TYR A 195 4.31 0.35 9.11
CA TYR A 195 3.25 0.07 8.15
C TYR A 195 3.85 -0.26 6.80
N VAL A 196 3.29 -1.27 6.16
CA VAL A 196 3.71 -1.72 4.82
C VAL A 196 2.53 -1.61 3.87
N GLY A 197 2.77 -1.04 2.70
CA GLY A 197 1.82 -0.98 1.60
C GLY A 197 2.43 -1.55 0.33
N LEU A 198 1.60 -1.98 -0.60
CA LEU A 198 2.01 -2.59 -1.87
C LEU A 198 1.17 -2.00 -3.00
N ILE A 199 1.80 -1.65 -4.12
CA ILE A 199 1.10 -1.41 -5.38
C ILE A 199 1.54 -2.48 -6.37
N LEU A 200 0.62 -3.30 -6.83
CA LEU A 200 0.82 -4.25 -7.94
C LEU A 200 0.82 -3.45 -9.24
N ILE A 201 1.77 -3.70 -10.16
CA ILE A 201 1.97 -2.83 -11.33
C ILE A 201 1.77 -3.58 -12.65
N LYS A 202 2.53 -4.67 -12.88
CA LYS A 202 2.50 -5.44 -14.14
C LYS A 202 2.86 -6.90 -13.97
#